data_ea3b6a0f58d7e6eb92c265465961ff7a
#
_entry.id   ea3b6a0f58d7e6eb92c265465961ff7a
#
_cell.length_a   1.000
_cell.length_b   1.000
_cell.length_c   1.000
_cell.angle_alpha   90.00
_cell.angle_beta   90.00
_cell.angle_gamma   90.00
#
_symmetry.space_group_name_H-M   'P 1'
#
loop_
_entity.id
_entity.type
_entity.pdbx_description
1 polymer ?
#
loop_
_entity_poly.entity_id
_entity_poly.type
_entity_poly.pdbx_seq_one_letter_code
_entity_poly.pdbx_strand_id
1 'polypeptide(L)'
;MAKRKNSLPSGNFRVLALDYTDPDGKRHYKSFTAPTKKEARMLADEWKLSKKRNRAENISVRVAVQRYKDMKAAVLSPSTLRGYAGLLRTHFQGDFGSTRLNELNSQIVQIWISDLSKRLSPKTVRNAYALLTAALDMFAPDLSIRVQLPARKHPELYCPNDTDIQRLLAESAGTDLEIAILLAAFGPLRRGEICALTSRDIKGNTITVSKSIVRSEDNEWITKSPKTYGSYRTLQMPEFFFKHIRGKKGALCNLNPDQLTREFERVLDLCQLPHFRFHDLRHPYVKPKTKKFITFFEVFGQLHSCP
;
A
#
# COMPACT_ATOMS: atom_id res chain seq x y z
N MET A 1 3.59 -68.00 5.83
CA MET A 1 4.14 -66.62 5.86
C MET A 1 3.00 -65.64 5.97
N ALA A 2 2.83 -64.96 7.11
CA ALA A 2 1.73 -64.02 7.34
C ALA A 2 1.97 -62.77 6.47
N LYS A 3 1.04 -62.42 5.59
CA LYS A 3 1.01 -61.17 4.85
C LYS A 3 1.11 -59.99 5.82
N ARG A 4 2.24 -59.27 5.79
CA ARG A 4 2.34 -57.98 6.49
C ARG A 4 1.28 -57.04 5.94
N LYS A 5 0.13 -56.93 6.58
CA LYS A 5 -0.93 -55.98 6.29
C LYS A 5 -0.36 -54.57 6.54
N ASN A 6 -0.33 -53.71 5.51
CA ASN A 6 -0.06 -52.27 5.52
C ASN A 6 1.41 -51.81 5.27
N SER A 7 2.26 -52.62 4.65
CA SER A 7 3.52 -52.12 4.08
C SER A 7 3.33 -51.76 2.59
N LEU A 8 3.91 -50.66 2.16
CA LEU A 8 4.00 -50.24 0.75
C LEU A 8 5.03 -51.13 0.02
N PRO A 9 5.03 -51.18 -1.33
CA PRO A 9 6.03 -51.90 -2.10
C PRO A 9 7.49 -51.43 -1.80
N SER A 10 7.67 -50.20 -1.31
CA SER A 10 8.95 -49.61 -0.87
C SER A 10 9.42 -50.12 0.51
N GLY A 11 8.70 -51.05 1.16
CA GLY A 11 9.02 -51.51 2.52
C GLY A 11 8.54 -50.56 3.64
N ASN A 12 8.08 -49.37 3.31
CA ASN A 12 7.62 -48.36 4.27
C ASN A 12 6.17 -48.63 4.72
N PHE A 13 5.85 -48.15 5.92
CA PHE A 13 4.51 -48.20 6.47
C PHE A 13 3.76 -46.88 6.28
N ARG A 14 2.46 -46.98 5.91
CA ARG A 14 1.57 -45.85 5.72
C ARG A 14 0.54 -45.80 6.82
N VAL A 15 0.34 -44.65 7.44
CA VAL A 15 -0.76 -44.34 8.37
C VAL A 15 -1.59 -43.20 7.79
N LEU A 16 -2.91 -43.33 7.82
CA LEU A 16 -3.85 -42.29 7.40
C LEU A 16 -4.40 -41.60 8.64
N ALA A 17 -4.39 -40.29 8.66
CA ALA A 17 -5.06 -39.46 9.67
C ALA A 17 -6.20 -38.70 9.01
N LEU A 18 -7.37 -38.68 9.66
CA LEU A 18 -8.51 -37.87 9.20
C LEU A 18 -8.11 -36.38 9.21
N ASP A 19 -8.26 -35.77 8.06
CA ASP A 19 -7.97 -34.35 7.89
C ASP A 19 -9.21 -33.49 8.13
N TYR A 20 -10.22 -33.66 7.29
CA TYR A 20 -11.54 -33.02 7.47
C TYR A 20 -12.65 -33.90 6.86
N THR A 21 -13.88 -33.53 7.20
CA THR A 21 -15.09 -34.05 6.54
C THR A 21 -15.70 -32.88 5.79
N ASP A 22 -15.99 -33.06 4.51
CA ASP A 22 -16.63 -32.01 3.71
C ASP A 22 -18.15 -31.91 4.07
N PRO A 23 -18.85 -30.85 3.56
CA PRO A 23 -20.29 -30.68 3.82
C PRO A 23 -21.15 -31.81 3.33
N ASP A 24 -20.69 -32.60 2.37
CA ASP A 24 -21.39 -33.78 1.82
C ASP A 24 -21.14 -35.07 2.65
N GLY A 25 -20.43 -34.92 3.77
CA GLY A 25 -20.12 -36.04 4.69
C GLY A 25 -18.92 -36.89 4.26
N LYS A 26 -18.21 -36.56 3.19
CA LYS A 26 -17.05 -37.30 2.70
C LYS A 26 -15.82 -36.99 3.53
N ARG A 27 -15.11 -38.01 3.96
CA ARG A 27 -13.92 -37.93 4.81
C ARG A 27 -12.65 -37.81 3.96
N HIS A 28 -11.83 -36.82 4.24
CA HIS A 28 -10.52 -36.60 3.63
C HIS A 28 -9.42 -36.98 4.62
N TYR A 29 -8.39 -37.67 4.12
CA TYR A 29 -7.31 -38.19 4.94
C TYR A 29 -5.96 -37.71 4.42
N LYS A 30 -5.06 -37.36 5.36
CA LYS A 30 -3.65 -37.14 5.10
C LYS A 30 -2.86 -38.40 5.38
N SER A 31 -1.92 -38.73 4.49
CA SER A 31 -1.08 -39.94 4.61
C SER A 31 0.29 -39.59 5.16
N PHE A 32 0.78 -40.42 6.10
CA PHE A 32 2.09 -40.36 6.70
C PHE A 32 2.83 -41.64 6.42
N THR A 33 4.05 -41.56 5.91
CA THR A 33 4.85 -42.72 5.51
C THR A 33 6.20 -42.69 6.20
N ALA A 34 6.61 -43.78 6.82
CA ALA A 34 7.89 -43.94 7.50
C ALA A 34 8.40 -45.38 7.42
N PRO A 35 9.70 -45.64 7.70
CA PRO A 35 10.29 -46.98 7.69
C PRO A 35 9.63 -47.96 8.67
N THR A 36 9.11 -47.46 9.78
CA THR A 36 8.39 -48.26 10.75
C THR A 36 6.95 -47.77 10.96
N LYS A 37 6.05 -48.68 11.30
CA LYS A 37 4.65 -48.34 11.63
C LYS A 37 4.55 -47.40 12.84
N LYS A 38 5.48 -47.51 13.79
CA LYS A 38 5.55 -46.66 14.98
C LYS A 38 5.86 -45.22 14.60
N GLU A 39 6.87 -45.02 13.78
CA GLU A 39 7.23 -43.68 13.29
C GLU A 39 6.15 -43.02 12.41
N ALA A 40 5.55 -43.79 11.48
CA ALA A 40 4.43 -43.30 10.69
C ALA A 40 3.23 -42.87 11.57
N ARG A 41 3.00 -43.58 12.70
CA ARG A 41 1.96 -43.23 13.67
C ARG A 41 2.37 -41.97 14.47
N MET A 42 3.63 -41.88 14.89
CA MET A 42 4.13 -40.68 15.58
C MET A 42 3.99 -39.43 14.71
N LEU A 43 4.37 -39.48 13.44
CA LEU A 43 4.18 -38.40 12.50
C LEU A 43 2.71 -38.00 12.34
N ALA A 44 1.80 -38.98 12.28
CA ALA A 44 0.37 -38.76 12.20
C ALA A 44 -0.18 -38.08 13.47
N ASP A 45 0.27 -38.54 14.64
CA ASP A 45 -0.19 -38.01 15.94
C ASP A 45 0.42 -36.65 16.24
N GLU A 46 1.70 -36.42 15.86
CA GLU A 46 2.36 -35.11 15.92
C GLU A 46 1.65 -34.08 15.02
N TRP A 47 1.29 -34.50 13.80
CA TRP A 47 0.48 -33.66 12.91
C TRP A 47 -0.91 -33.35 13.48
N LYS A 48 -1.61 -34.34 14.10
CA LYS A 48 -2.88 -34.09 14.77
C LYS A 48 -2.75 -33.12 15.93
N LEU A 49 -1.65 -33.23 16.70
CA LEU A 49 -1.37 -32.33 17.81
C LEU A 49 -1.04 -30.91 17.30
N SER A 50 -0.25 -30.81 16.22
CA SER A 50 0.01 -29.52 15.58
C SER A 50 -1.27 -28.90 15.02
N LYS A 51 -2.12 -29.70 14.37
CA LYS A 51 -3.45 -29.28 13.90
C LYS A 51 -4.36 -28.85 15.05
N LYS A 52 -4.27 -29.49 16.21
CA LYS A 52 -5.03 -29.11 17.41
C LYS A 52 -4.49 -27.84 18.07
N ARG A 53 -3.17 -27.59 17.98
CA ARG A 53 -2.52 -26.33 18.39
C ARG A 53 -2.80 -25.20 17.39
N ASN A 54 -2.85 -25.51 16.08
CA ASN A 54 -3.15 -24.59 15.01
C ASN A 54 -4.66 -24.52 14.68
N ARG A 55 -5.54 -25.09 15.50
CA ARG A 55 -6.95 -24.77 15.40
C ARG A 55 -7.05 -23.25 15.54
N ALA A 56 -7.55 -22.63 14.47
CA ALA A 56 -7.84 -21.21 14.45
C ALA A 56 -8.35 -20.81 15.84
N GLU A 57 -7.65 -19.85 16.46
CA GLU A 57 -8.16 -19.33 17.73
C GLU A 57 -9.63 -19.01 17.52
N ASN A 58 -10.50 -19.36 18.46
CA ASN A 58 -11.94 -19.12 18.35
C ASN A 58 -12.25 -17.62 18.48
N ILE A 59 -11.54 -16.81 17.66
CA ILE A 59 -11.67 -15.36 17.57
C ILE A 59 -12.41 -14.97 16.30
N SER A 60 -13.04 -13.82 16.32
CA SER A 60 -13.71 -13.30 15.13
C SER A 60 -12.71 -12.74 14.10
N VAL A 61 -13.14 -12.66 12.85
CA VAL A 61 -12.38 -12.05 11.74
C VAL A 61 -11.87 -10.66 12.12
N ARG A 62 -12.73 -9.83 12.71
CA ARG A 62 -12.35 -8.48 13.15
C ARG A 62 -11.24 -8.50 14.19
N VAL A 63 -11.34 -9.37 15.17
CA VAL A 63 -10.32 -9.51 16.23
C VAL A 63 -9.01 -10.02 15.64
N ALA A 64 -9.05 -10.97 14.71
CA ALA A 64 -7.85 -11.47 14.03
C ALA A 64 -7.14 -10.36 13.25
N VAL A 65 -7.89 -9.59 12.46
CA VAL A 65 -7.34 -8.46 11.68
C VAL A 65 -6.78 -7.36 12.60
N GLN A 66 -7.47 -7.06 13.71
CA GLN A 66 -6.98 -6.09 14.69
C GLN A 66 -5.67 -6.57 15.32
N ARG A 67 -5.62 -7.80 15.83
CA ARG A 67 -4.40 -8.38 16.41
C ARG A 67 -3.25 -8.43 15.41
N TYR A 68 -3.52 -8.78 14.13
CA TYR A 68 -2.51 -8.74 13.08
C TYR A 68 -1.91 -7.33 12.92
N LYS A 69 -2.77 -6.30 12.85
CA LYS A 69 -2.33 -4.91 12.77
C LYS A 69 -1.44 -4.53 13.96
N ASP A 70 -1.88 -4.87 15.17
CA ASP A 70 -1.19 -4.50 16.41
C ASP A 70 0.18 -5.21 16.54
N MET A 71 0.25 -6.49 16.22
CA MET A 71 1.51 -7.26 16.21
C MET A 71 2.51 -6.74 15.16
N LYS A 72 2.02 -6.14 14.08
CA LYS A 72 2.88 -5.58 13.02
C LYS A 72 3.14 -4.08 13.21
N ALA A 73 2.65 -3.45 14.28
CA ALA A 73 2.74 -2.01 14.49
C ALA A 73 4.18 -1.48 14.50
N ALA A 74 5.12 -2.21 15.10
CA ALA A 74 6.54 -1.82 15.16
C ALA A 74 7.27 -1.96 13.80
N VAL A 75 6.73 -2.76 12.85
CA VAL A 75 7.42 -3.10 11.58
C VAL A 75 6.79 -2.34 10.41
N LEU A 76 5.47 -2.11 10.45
CA LEU A 76 4.75 -1.45 9.37
C LEU A 76 4.91 0.07 9.42
N SER A 77 4.82 0.69 8.24
CA SER A 77 4.85 2.15 8.20
C SER A 77 3.56 2.75 8.77
N PRO A 78 3.62 3.95 9.39
CA PRO A 78 2.43 4.63 9.94
C PRO A 78 1.30 4.80 8.93
N SER A 79 1.63 5.10 7.68
CA SER A 79 0.64 5.19 6.60
C SER A 79 -0.03 3.85 6.26
N THR A 80 0.67 2.73 6.44
CA THR A 80 0.10 1.39 6.25
C THR A 80 -0.83 1.04 7.41
N LEU A 81 -0.41 1.32 8.65
CA LEU A 81 -1.23 1.13 9.85
C LEU A 81 -2.53 1.95 9.77
N ARG A 82 -2.43 3.22 9.37
CA ARG A 82 -3.59 4.08 9.12
C ARG A 82 -4.53 3.50 8.05
N GLY A 83 -3.97 2.96 6.97
CA GLY A 83 -4.74 2.27 5.93
C GLY A 83 -5.47 1.04 6.47
N TYR A 84 -4.79 0.22 7.27
CA TYR A 84 -5.38 -0.96 7.92
C TYR A 84 -6.47 -0.59 8.93
N ALA A 85 -6.24 0.44 9.76
CA ALA A 85 -7.25 0.95 10.67
C ALA A 85 -8.50 1.46 9.94
N GLY A 86 -8.31 2.16 8.82
CA GLY A 86 -9.41 2.58 7.95
C GLY A 86 -10.21 1.39 7.41
N LEU A 87 -9.54 0.40 6.82
CA LEU A 87 -10.18 -0.82 6.31
C LEU A 87 -10.93 -1.57 7.43
N LEU A 88 -10.29 -1.73 8.59
CA LEU A 88 -10.87 -2.42 9.75
C LEU A 88 -12.16 -1.74 10.23
N ARG A 89 -12.12 -0.41 10.34
CA ARG A 89 -13.27 0.39 10.79
C ARG A 89 -14.44 0.36 9.82
N THR A 90 -14.19 0.23 8.51
CA THR A 90 -15.23 0.39 7.48
C THR A 90 -15.67 -0.92 6.83
N HIS A 91 -14.84 -1.95 6.81
CA HIS A 91 -15.10 -3.16 6.01
C HIS A 91 -15.09 -4.47 6.81
N PHE A 92 -14.58 -4.44 8.05
CA PHE A 92 -14.58 -5.61 8.93
C PHE A 92 -15.59 -5.43 10.08
N GLN A 93 -16.79 -5.00 9.76
CA GLN A 93 -17.90 -4.77 10.68
C GLN A 93 -19.06 -5.74 10.40
N GLY A 94 -20.10 -5.67 11.23
CA GLY A 94 -21.33 -6.46 11.08
C GLY A 94 -21.06 -7.97 11.17
N ASP A 95 -21.87 -8.73 10.46
CA ASP A 95 -21.86 -10.20 10.50
C ASP A 95 -20.53 -10.78 10.03
N PHE A 96 -19.95 -10.24 8.96
CA PHE A 96 -18.64 -10.69 8.49
C PHE A 96 -17.54 -10.48 9.54
N GLY A 97 -17.49 -9.30 10.14
CA GLY A 97 -16.49 -9.01 11.19
C GLY A 97 -16.67 -9.86 12.43
N SER A 98 -17.89 -10.27 12.74
CA SER A 98 -18.27 -11.10 13.90
C SER A 98 -18.08 -12.60 13.64
N THR A 99 -18.02 -13.03 12.37
CA THR A 99 -17.81 -14.42 11.99
C THR A 99 -16.53 -14.96 12.63
N ARG A 100 -16.63 -16.15 13.25
CA ARG A 100 -15.46 -16.80 13.86
C ARG A 100 -14.58 -17.45 12.82
N LEU A 101 -13.25 -17.49 13.06
CA LEU A 101 -12.31 -18.06 12.09
C LEU A 101 -12.56 -19.55 11.79
N ASN A 102 -13.08 -20.30 12.77
CA ASN A 102 -13.43 -21.71 12.58
C ASN A 102 -14.71 -21.94 11.75
N GLU A 103 -15.53 -20.91 11.57
CA GLU A 103 -16.75 -20.92 10.75
C GLU A 103 -16.49 -20.33 9.37
N LEU A 104 -15.38 -19.62 9.21
CA LEU A 104 -15.05 -18.92 7.98
C LEU A 104 -14.73 -19.91 6.85
N ASN A 105 -15.34 -19.67 5.69
CA ASN A 105 -15.12 -20.47 4.48
C ASN A 105 -15.12 -19.60 3.22
N SER A 106 -14.81 -20.20 2.08
CA SER A 106 -14.74 -19.48 0.80
C SER A 106 -16.06 -18.82 0.41
N GLN A 107 -17.20 -19.40 0.74
CA GLN A 107 -18.52 -18.85 0.41
C GLN A 107 -18.81 -17.57 1.19
N ILE A 108 -18.57 -17.56 2.49
CA ILE A 108 -18.75 -16.37 3.36
C ILE A 108 -17.86 -15.23 2.86
N VAL A 109 -16.58 -15.53 2.57
CA VAL A 109 -15.65 -14.53 2.06
C VAL A 109 -16.06 -14.04 0.67
N GLN A 110 -16.57 -14.91 -0.21
CA GLN A 110 -17.04 -14.50 -1.54
C GLN A 110 -18.26 -13.57 -1.45
N ILE A 111 -19.21 -13.84 -0.56
CA ILE A 111 -20.37 -12.97 -0.32
C ILE A 111 -19.88 -11.59 0.14
N TRP A 112 -18.97 -11.53 1.12
CA TRP A 112 -18.39 -10.28 1.59
C TRP A 112 -17.68 -9.50 0.47
N ILE A 113 -16.87 -10.16 -0.37
CA ILE A 113 -16.21 -9.55 -1.53
C ILE A 113 -17.24 -9.00 -2.50
N SER A 114 -18.32 -9.73 -2.76
CA SER A 114 -19.39 -9.32 -3.68
C SER A 114 -20.10 -8.07 -3.16
N ASP A 115 -20.39 -8.01 -1.86
CA ASP A 115 -21.01 -6.83 -1.24
C ASP A 115 -20.08 -5.60 -1.24
N LEU A 116 -18.81 -5.78 -0.98
CA LEU A 116 -17.84 -4.71 -1.12
C LEU A 116 -17.74 -4.21 -2.57
N SER A 117 -17.80 -5.12 -3.54
CA SER A 117 -17.64 -4.79 -4.96
C SER A 117 -18.81 -3.96 -5.53
N LYS A 118 -19.98 -3.97 -4.89
CA LYS A 118 -21.13 -3.14 -5.26
C LYS A 118 -20.88 -1.64 -5.05
N ARG A 119 -20.01 -1.29 -4.08
CA ARG A 119 -19.83 0.09 -3.59
C ARG A 119 -18.38 0.58 -3.61
N LEU A 120 -17.41 -0.27 -3.84
CA LEU A 120 -16.00 0.07 -3.76
C LEU A 120 -15.26 -0.23 -5.07
N SER A 121 -14.15 0.50 -5.27
CA SER A 121 -13.26 0.21 -6.38
C SER A 121 -12.61 -1.17 -6.24
N PRO A 122 -12.30 -1.86 -7.36
CA PRO A 122 -11.58 -3.13 -7.35
C PRO A 122 -10.28 -3.11 -6.53
N LYS A 123 -9.58 -1.97 -6.54
CA LYS A 123 -8.35 -1.78 -5.74
C LYS A 123 -8.63 -1.83 -4.24
N THR A 124 -9.68 -1.17 -3.78
CA THR A 124 -10.05 -1.14 -2.36
C THR A 124 -10.47 -2.53 -1.88
N VAL A 125 -11.29 -3.25 -2.66
CA VAL A 125 -11.70 -4.63 -2.35
C VAL A 125 -10.49 -5.55 -2.24
N ARG A 126 -9.55 -5.46 -3.18
CA ARG A 126 -8.30 -6.24 -3.14
C ARG A 126 -7.42 -5.91 -1.94
N ASN A 127 -7.36 -4.65 -1.52
CA ASN A 127 -6.62 -4.25 -0.33
C ASN A 127 -7.26 -4.82 0.94
N ALA A 128 -8.58 -4.79 1.05
CA ALA A 128 -9.30 -5.39 2.16
C ALA A 128 -9.09 -6.91 2.22
N TYR A 129 -9.19 -7.59 1.07
CA TYR A 129 -8.92 -9.03 0.98
C TYR A 129 -7.47 -9.37 1.34
N ALA A 130 -6.49 -8.60 0.86
CA ALA A 130 -5.08 -8.81 1.21
C ALA A 130 -4.81 -8.65 2.71
N LEU A 131 -5.49 -7.73 3.38
CA LEU A 131 -5.41 -7.59 4.83
C LEU A 131 -6.04 -8.80 5.55
N LEU A 132 -7.18 -9.29 5.07
CA LEU A 132 -7.82 -10.50 5.58
C LEU A 132 -6.88 -11.70 5.46
N THR A 133 -6.35 -11.97 4.26
CA THR A 133 -5.46 -13.12 4.02
C THR A 133 -4.21 -13.07 4.90
N ALA A 134 -3.60 -11.90 5.05
CA ALA A 134 -2.44 -11.72 5.92
C ALA A 134 -2.75 -12.02 7.40
N ALA A 135 -3.95 -11.70 7.86
CA ALA A 135 -4.41 -12.09 9.20
C ALA A 135 -4.72 -13.59 9.30
N LEU A 136 -5.34 -14.16 8.26
CA LEU A 136 -5.63 -15.61 8.23
C LEU A 136 -4.37 -16.46 8.19
N ASP A 137 -3.35 -16.06 7.43
CA ASP A 137 -2.04 -16.74 7.39
C ASP A 137 -1.39 -16.82 8.78
N MET A 138 -1.67 -15.85 9.65
CA MET A 138 -1.13 -15.82 11.01
C MET A 138 -1.98 -16.61 12.01
N PHE A 139 -3.31 -16.48 11.95
CA PHE A 139 -4.20 -17.01 12.99
C PHE A 139 -4.99 -18.28 12.57
N ALA A 140 -5.03 -18.58 11.28
CA ALA A 140 -5.70 -19.75 10.71
C ALA A 140 -4.94 -20.28 9.48
N PRO A 141 -3.64 -20.65 9.60
CA PRO A 141 -2.79 -21.00 8.46
C PRO A 141 -3.28 -22.22 7.66
N ASP A 142 -4.07 -23.10 8.29
CA ASP A 142 -4.66 -24.26 7.63
C ASP A 142 -5.94 -23.95 6.85
N LEU A 143 -6.46 -22.71 6.96
CA LEU A 143 -7.70 -22.31 6.30
C LEU A 143 -7.41 -21.88 4.85
N SER A 144 -7.85 -22.70 3.90
CA SER A 144 -7.70 -22.39 2.46
C SER A 144 -8.95 -21.66 1.96
N ILE A 145 -8.81 -20.38 1.63
CA ILE A 145 -9.87 -19.53 1.06
C ILE A 145 -9.62 -19.35 -0.43
N ARG A 146 -10.58 -19.79 -1.25
CA ARG A 146 -10.56 -19.61 -2.70
C ARG A 146 -11.73 -18.73 -3.11
N VAL A 147 -11.42 -17.54 -3.67
CA VAL A 147 -12.42 -16.54 -4.06
C VAL A 147 -12.08 -15.89 -5.37
N GLN A 148 -13.10 -15.36 -6.04
CA GLN A 148 -12.92 -14.54 -7.23
C GLN A 148 -12.91 -13.06 -6.85
N LEU A 149 -11.84 -12.37 -7.19
CA LEU A 149 -11.70 -10.93 -6.96
C LEU A 149 -12.13 -10.12 -8.18
N PRO A 150 -12.69 -8.91 -7.99
CA PRO A 150 -13.09 -8.06 -9.10
C PRO A 150 -11.89 -7.74 -10.00
N ALA A 151 -12.12 -7.65 -11.32
CA ALA A 151 -11.10 -7.33 -12.31
C ALA A 151 -10.48 -5.96 -12.03
N ARG A 152 -9.17 -5.82 -12.27
CA ARG A 152 -8.50 -4.52 -12.17
C ARG A 152 -8.97 -3.63 -13.31
N LYS A 153 -9.39 -2.41 -12.96
CA LYS A 153 -9.64 -1.37 -13.96
C LYS A 153 -8.36 -0.54 -14.12
N HIS A 154 -7.93 -0.32 -15.33
CA HIS A 154 -6.89 0.65 -15.66
C HIS A 154 -7.59 1.96 -16.04
N PRO A 155 -7.60 2.98 -15.17
CA PRO A 155 -8.15 4.27 -15.56
C PRO A 155 -7.26 4.88 -16.65
N GLU A 156 -7.88 5.49 -17.64
CA GLU A 156 -7.17 6.41 -18.52
C GLU A 156 -6.73 7.61 -17.67
N LEU A 157 -5.44 7.82 -17.62
CA LEU A 157 -4.87 8.93 -16.85
C LEU A 157 -4.58 10.07 -17.81
N TYR A 158 -5.13 11.24 -17.52
CA TYR A 158 -4.71 12.46 -18.19
C TYR A 158 -3.25 12.72 -17.88
N CYS A 159 -2.45 12.93 -18.91
CA CYS A 159 -1.04 13.30 -18.78
C CYS A 159 -0.90 14.78 -19.12
N PRO A 160 -0.61 15.67 -18.13
CA PRO A 160 -0.48 17.09 -18.37
C PRO A 160 0.68 17.36 -19.34
N ASN A 161 0.46 18.29 -20.27
CA ASN A 161 1.46 18.76 -21.20
C ASN A 161 2.20 20.02 -20.67
N ASP A 162 3.16 20.51 -21.44
CA ASP A 162 3.97 21.67 -21.05
C ASP A 162 3.12 22.94 -20.85
N THR A 163 2.08 23.14 -21.67
CA THR A 163 1.17 24.28 -21.56
C THR A 163 0.35 24.22 -20.28
N ASP A 164 -0.10 23.02 -19.89
CA ASP A 164 -0.84 22.84 -18.63
C ASP A 164 0.01 23.19 -17.43
N ILE A 165 1.28 22.75 -17.43
CA ILE A 165 2.25 23.08 -16.36
C ILE A 165 2.49 24.59 -16.30
N GLN A 166 2.63 25.26 -17.44
CA GLN A 166 2.81 26.72 -17.50
C GLN A 166 1.61 27.45 -16.90
N ARG A 167 0.37 27.04 -17.23
CA ARG A 167 -0.85 27.62 -16.68
C ARG A 167 -0.94 27.43 -15.16
N LEU A 168 -0.63 26.23 -14.69
CA LEU A 168 -0.60 25.94 -13.25
C LEU A 168 0.42 26.81 -12.50
N LEU A 169 1.62 26.98 -13.07
CA LEU A 169 2.66 27.78 -12.45
C LEU A 169 2.33 29.28 -12.48
N ALA A 170 1.72 29.77 -13.57
CA ALA A 170 1.28 31.15 -13.66
C ALA A 170 0.22 31.48 -12.60
N GLU A 171 -0.78 30.58 -12.42
CA GLU A 171 -1.86 30.76 -11.43
C GLU A 171 -1.37 30.58 -9.99
N SER A 172 -0.33 29.79 -9.77
CA SER A 172 0.24 29.56 -8.44
C SER A 172 1.44 30.45 -8.10
N ALA A 173 1.76 31.42 -8.93
CA ALA A 173 2.96 32.26 -8.81
C ALA A 173 3.08 32.91 -7.41
N GLY A 174 4.28 32.86 -6.83
CA GLY A 174 4.59 33.40 -5.50
C GLY A 174 4.06 32.58 -4.32
N THR A 175 3.35 31.47 -4.55
CA THR A 175 2.80 30.60 -3.49
C THR A 175 3.71 29.41 -3.21
N ASP A 176 3.46 28.73 -2.08
CA ASP A 176 4.11 27.45 -1.76
C ASP A 176 3.70 26.33 -2.73
N LEU A 177 2.55 26.44 -3.38
CA LEU A 177 2.11 25.50 -4.41
C LEU A 177 2.97 25.57 -5.66
N GLU A 178 3.40 26.76 -6.08
CA GLU A 178 4.35 26.94 -7.21
C GLU A 178 5.63 26.12 -6.96
N ILE A 179 6.22 26.28 -5.77
CA ILE A 179 7.42 25.53 -5.39
C ILE A 179 7.16 24.02 -5.42
N ALA A 180 6.01 23.60 -4.93
CA ALA A 180 5.63 22.18 -4.93
C ALA A 180 5.47 21.63 -6.35
N ILE A 181 4.86 22.37 -7.27
CA ILE A 181 4.72 21.98 -8.69
C ILE A 181 6.10 21.88 -9.35
N LEU A 182 6.98 22.86 -9.14
CA LEU A 182 8.35 22.85 -9.67
C LEU A 182 9.12 21.61 -9.16
N LEU A 183 9.04 21.32 -7.87
CA LEU A 183 9.70 20.15 -7.27
C LEU A 183 9.12 18.81 -7.79
N ALA A 184 7.83 18.75 -8.07
CA ALA A 184 7.20 17.56 -8.63
C ALA A 184 7.55 17.34 -10.10
N ALA A 185 7.47 18.40 -10.92
CA ALA A 185 7.68 18.33 -12.36
C ALA A 185 9.16 18.16 -12.74
N PHE A 186 10.06 18.90 -12.09
CA PHE A 186 11.49 18.91 -12.43
C PHE A 186 12.34 17.99 -11.55
N GLY A 187 11.98 17.84 -10.26
CA GLY A 187 12.72 17.01 -9.31
C GLY A 187 12.13 15.60 -9.07
N PRO A 188 11.13 15.16 -9.81
CA PRO A 188 10.14 14.08 -9.59
C PRO A 188 9.96 13.68 -8.10
N LEU A 189 9.76 14.65 -7.22
CA LEU A 189 9.55 14.40 -5.80
C LEU A 189 8.10 13.95 -5.52
N ARG A 190 7.96 13.12 -4.49
CA ARG A 190 6.62 12.75 -3.99
C ARG A 190 6.05 13.87 -3.12
N ARG A 191 4.73 13.99 -3.07
CA ARG A 191 4.02 14.98 -2.26
C ARG A 191 4.54 15.08 -0.82
N GLY A 192 4.65 13.95 -0.13
CA GLY A 192 5.16 13.93 1.25
C GLY A 192 6.66 14.24 1.38
N GLU A 193 7.47 14.02 0.33
CA GLU A 193 8.87 14.42 0.28
C GLU A 193 8.96 15.94 0.16
N ILE A 194 8.15 16.54 -0.73
CA ILE A 194 8.08 18.00 -0.94
C ILE A 194 7.75 18.73 0.36
N CYS A 195 6.70 18.30 1.05
CA CYS A 195 6.27 18.89 2.32
C CYS A 195 7.31 18.71 3.46
N ALA A 196 8.26 17.78 3.30
CA ALA A 196 9.29 17.54 4.29
C ALA A 196 10.59 18.34 4.02
N LEU A 197 10.76 18.92 2.81
CA LEU A 197 11.98 19.61 2.42
C LEU A 197 12.18 20.93 3.17
N THR A 198 13.43 21.17 3.51
CA THR A 198 13.88 22.40 4.15
C THR A 198 15.06 23.00 3.38
N SER A 199 15.38 24.26 3.65
CA SER A 199 16.57 24.91 3.08
C SER A 199 17.89 24.20 3.42
N ARG A 200 17.93 23.39 4.51
CA ARG A 200 19.10 22.58 4.89
C ARG A 200 19.33 21.39 3.96
N ASP A 201 18.31 20.97 3.22
CA ASP A 201 18.39 19.83 2.31
C ASP A 201 18.95 20.24 0.93
N ILE A 202 19.32 21.53 0.76
CA ILE A 202 19.85 22.13 -0.46
C ILE A 202 21.35 22.39 -0.30
N LYS A 203 22.12 21.96 -1.30
CA LYS A 203 23.55 22.26 -1.43
C LYS A 203 23.84 22.66 -2.90
N GLY A 204 24.15 23.94 -3.15
CA GLY A 204 24.31 24.45 -4.54
C GLY A 204 23.04 24.13 -5.34
N ASN A 205 23.20 23.49 -6.48
CA ASN A 205 22.10 23.10 -7.38
C ASN A 205 21.54 21.70 -7.08
N THR A 206 21.79 21.14 -5.90
CA THR A 206 21.35 19.80 -5.54
C THR A 206 20.41 19.81 -4.34
N ILE A 207 19.41 18.93 -4.39
CA ILE A 207 18.46 18.66 -3.30
C ILE A 207 18.63 17.24 -2.83
N THR A 208 18.81 17.04 -1.54
CA THR A 208 18.86 15.72 -0.90
C THR A 208 17.51 15.34 -0.36
N VAL A 209 16.93 14.24 -0.85
CA VAL A 209 15.66 13.68 -0.38
C VAL A 209 15.95 12.59 0.61
N SER A 210 15.76 12.88 1.90
CA SER A 210 16.06 11.96 3.02
C SER A 210 14.89 11.73 3.97
N LYS A 211 13.75 12.38 3.74
CA LYS A 211 12.60 12.36 4.64
C LYS A 211 11.29 12.57 3.88
N SER A 212 10.18 12.18 4.51
CA SER A 212 8.84 12.37 3.95
C SER A 212 7.83 12.56 5.09
N ILE A 213 6.91 13.49 4.95
CA ILE A 213 5.78 13.66 5.85
C ILE A 213 4.66 12.68 5.46
N VAL A 214 4.13 11.99 6.45
CA VAL A 214 2.99 11.08 6.30
C VAL A 214 2.01 11.29 7.46
N ARG A 215 0.75 10.89 7.25
CA ARG A 215 -0.25 10.94 8.30
C ARG A 215 -0.27 9.64 9.09
N SER A 216 -0.24 9.71 10.42
CA SER A 216 -0.34 8.58 11.35
C SER A 216 -1.79 8.05 11.46
N GLU A 217 -1.99 6.99 12.22
CA GLU A 217 -3.30 6.46 12.58
C GLU A 217 -4.12 7.49 13.39
N ASP A 218 -3.44 8.24 14.27
CA ASP A 218 -4.03 9.29 15.12
C ASP A 218 -4.28 10.61 14.38
N ASN A 219 -4.16 10.60 13.04
CA ASN A 219 -4.30 11.76 12.18
C ASN A 219 -3.21 12.85 12.36
N GLU A 220 -2.11 12.55 12.99
CA GLU A 220 -0.98 13.48 13.14
C GLU A 220 -0.04 13.42 11.94
N TRP A 221 0.57 14.57 11.61
CA TRP A 221 1.62 14.64 10.60
C TRP A 221 2.97 14.30 11.20
N ILE A 222 3.56 13.21 10.76
CA ILE A 222 4.86 12.75 11.22
C ILE A 222 5.86 12.70 10.08
N THR A 223 7.09 13.13 10.39
CA THR A 223 8.22 13.00 9.47
C THR A 223 8.87 11.66 9.67
N LYS A 224 9.08 10.93 8.59
CA LYS A 224 9.77 9.63 8.62
C LYS A 224 10.87 9.57 7.57
N SER A 225 11.84 8.70 7.85
CA SER A 225 12.84 8.27 6.86
C SER A 225 12.20 7.50 5.71
N PRO A 226 12.80 7.48 4.52
CA PRO A 226 12.34 6.66 3.41
C PRO A 226 12.33 5.17 3.76
N LYS A 227 11.39 4.42 3.18
CA LYS A 227 11.22 2.98 3.44
C LYS A 227 12.38 2.11 2.94
N THR A 228 13.09 2.55 1.93
CA THR A 228 14.15 1.79 1.26
C THR A 228 15.37 2.67 1.05
N TYR A 229 16.54 2.06 1.06
CA TYR A 229 17.82 2.73 0.78
C TYR A 229 17.79 3.51 -0.54
N GLY A 230 17.19 2.94 -1.58
CA GLY A 230 17.02 3.61 -2.89
C GLY A 230 16.06 4.81 -2.92
N SER A 231 15.39 5.11 -1.79
CA SER A 231 14.59 6.32 -1.66
C SER A 231 15.38 7.50 -1.12
N TYR A 232 16.57 7.27 -0.55
CA TYR A 232 17.57 8.31 -0.32
C TYR A 232 18.20 8.65 -1.65
N ARG A 233 18.05 9.88 -2.08
CA ARG A 233 18.60 10.33 -3.36
C ARG A 233 18.93 11.80 -3.35
N THR A 234 19.91 12.15 -4.14
CA THR A 234 20.26 13.52 -4.46
C THR A 234 19.80 13.83 -5.88
N LEU A 235 19.16 14.95 -6.06
CA LEU A 235 18.61 15.42 -7.33
C LEU A 235 19.27 16.72 -7.72
N GLN A 236 19.64 16.84 -8.98
CA GLN A 236 20.10 18.10 -9.54
C GLN A 236 18.88 18.85 -10.08
N MET A 237 18.67 20.07 -9.62
CA MET A 237 17.57 20.92 -10.05
C MET A 237 18.08 21.98 -11.05
N PRO A 238 17.22 22.39 -12.00
CA PRO A 238 17.56 23.51 -12.90
C PRO A 238 17.82 24.79 -12.12
N GLU A 239 18.70 25.62 -12.63
CA GLU A 239 19.14 26.87 -11.97
C GLU A 239 17.97 27.83 -11.70
N PHE A 240 17.01 27.93 -12.63
CA PHE A 240 15.85 28.78 -12.47
C PHE A 240 15.01 28.45 -11.21
N PHE A 241 14.96 27.20 -10.77
CA PHE A 241 14.24 26.81 -9.57
C PHE A 241 14.75 27.57 -8.34
N PHE A 242 16.04 27.78 -8.24
CA PHE A 242 16.64 28.43 -7.07
C PHE A 242 16.29 29.92 -6.95
N LYS A 243 15.86 30.57 -8.03
CA LYS A 243 15.32 31.93 -7.99
C LYS A 243 14.01 31.99 -7.19
N HIS A 244 13.12 30.97 -7.32
CA HIS A 244 11.83 30.89 -6.62
C HIS A 244 11.95 30.61 -5.12
N ILE A 245 13.08 30.07 -4.67
CA ILE A 245 13.32 29.76 -3.25
C ILE A 245 14.38 30.65 -2.60
N ARG A 246 14.84 31.68 -3.31
CA ARG A 246 15.89 32.61 -2.83
C ARG A 246 15.44 33.28 -1.53
N GLY A 247 16.27 33.17 -0.48
CA GLY A 247 15.99 33.75 0.84
C GLY A 247 15.04 32.93 1.72
N LYS A 248 14.43 31.85 1.23
CA LYS A 248 13.63 30.97 2.08
C LYS A 248 14.51 30.28 3.13
N LYS A 249 14.10 30.38 4.40
CA LYS A 249 14.70 29.70 5.54
C LYS A 249 13.68 28.70 6.11
N GLY A 250 14.15 27.54 6.57
CA GLY A 250 13.26 26.51 7.10
C GLY A 250 12.59 25.68 6.01
N ALA A 251 11.28 25.41 6.13
CA ALA A 251 10.51 24.65 5.16
C ALA A 251 10.47 25.35 3.79
N LEU A 252 10.64 24.59 2.70
CA LEU A 252 10.48 25.11 1.35
C LEU A 252 9.02 25.28 0.96
N CYS A 253 8.16 24.40 1.48
CA CYS A 253 6.71 24.44 1.30
C CYS A 253 6.08 24.24 2.69
N ASN A 254 5.29 25.21 3.15
CA ASN A 254 4.64 25.17 4.46
C ASN A 254 3.29 24.42 4.44
N LEU A 255 2.87 23.92 3.26
CA LEU A 255 1.65 23.12 3.14
C LEU A 255 1.89 21.70 3.65
N ASN A 256 0.94 21.18 4.42
CA ASN A 256 0.91 19.74 4.65
C ASN A 256 0.39 19.00 3.41
N PRO A 257 0.60 17.67 3.29
CA PRO A 257 0.21 16.94 2.09
C PRO A 257 -1.28 17.04 1.70
N ASP A 258 -2.19 17.19 2.66
CA ASP A 258 -3.62 17.32 2.36
C ASP A 258 -3.96 18.75 1.89
N GLN A 259 -3.34 19.78 2.50
CA GLN A 259 -3.45 21.15 2.04
C GLN A 259 -2.92 21.30 0.62
N LEU A 260 -1.74 20.74 0.34
CA LEU A 260 -1.14 20.76 -0.99
C LEU A 260 -2.06 20.14 -2.04
N THR A 261 -2.74 19.02 -1.72
CA THR A 261 -3.69 18.41 -2.66
C THR A 261 -4.87 19.33 -2.92
N ARG A 262 -5.48 19.90 -1.88
CA ARG A 262 -6.64 20.81 -2.02
C ARG A 262 -6.30 22.09 -2.79
N GLU A 263 -5.14 22.69 -2.52
CA GLU A 263 -4.70 23.87 -3.27
C GLU A 263 -4.43 23.52 -4.74
N PHE A 264 -3.85 22.35 -5.01
CA PHE A 264 -3.62 21.90 -6.37
C PHE A 264 -4.93 21.68 -7.13
N GLU A 265 -5.92 21.03 -6.51
CA GLU A 265 -7.26 20.81 -7.08
C GLU A 265 -7.95 22.15 -7.35
N ARG A 266 -7.87 23.11 -6.42
CA ARG A 266 -8.42 24.46 -6.60
C ARG A 266 -7.78 25.18 -7.80
N VAL A 267 -6.46 25.07 -7.98
CA VAL A 267 -5.78 25.73 -9.10
C VAL A 267 -6.08 25.01 -10.43
N LEU A 268 -6.26 23.67 -10.43
CA LEU A 268 -6.74 22.97 -11.63
C LEU A 268 -8.10 23.50 -12.10
N ASP A 269 -9.04 23.70 -11.17
CA ASP A 269 -10.36 24.27 -11.48
C ASP A 269 -10.28 25.69 -12.02
N LEU A 270 -9.47 26.57 -11.40
CA LEU A 270 -9.24 27.93 -11.87
C LEU A 270 -8.62 27.97 -13.27
N CYS A 271 -7.70 27.07 -13.55
CA CYS A 271 -7.11 26.91 -14.86
C CYS A 271 -8.03 26.20 -15.88
N GLN A 272 -9.20 25.70 -15.47
CA GLN A 272 -10.10 24.91 -16.32
C GLN A 272 -9.37 23.73 -16.99
N LEU A 273 -8.48 23.08 -16.25
CA LEU A 273 -7.75 21.91 -16.72
C LEU A 273 -8.49 20.62 -16.37
N PRO A 274 -8.34 19.54 -17.17
CA PRO A 274 -8.83 18.23 -16.79
C PRO A 274 -8.29 17.82 -15.43
N HIS A 275 -9.13 17.17 -14.62
CA HIS A 275 -8.71 16.72 -13.29
C HIS A 275 -7.65 15.62 -13.38
N PHE A 276 -6.49 15.84 -12.82
CA PHE A 276 -5.43 14.86 -12.62
C PHE A 276 -4.78 15.05 -11.22
N ARG A 277 -4.10 14.03 -10.76
CA ARG A 277 -3.55 14.04 -9.40
C ARG A 277 -2.21 14.78 -9.37
N PHE A 278 -1.90 15.45 -8.28
CA PHE A 278 -0.58 16.05 -8.07
C PHE A 278 0.59 15.07 -8.33
N HIS A 279 0.37 13.77 -8.05
CA HIS A 279 1.39 12.75 -8.31
C HIS A 279 1.68 12.54 -9.81
N ASP A 280 0.73 12.85 -10.67
CA ASP A 280 0.85 12.64 -12.12
C ASP A 280 1.82 13.67 -12.76
N LEU A 281 2.11 14.79 -12.07
CA LEU A 281 3.20 15.73 -12.43
C LEU A 281 4.58 15.08 -12.48
N ARG A 282 4.78 13.92 -11.84
CA ARG A 282 6.04 13.19 -11.81
C ARG A 282 6.22 12.24 -13.00
N HIS A 283 5.23 12.12 -13.88
CA HIS A 283 5.33 11.20 -15.01
C HIS A 283 6.47 11.63 -15.95
N PRO A 284 7.26 10.66 -16.50
CA PRO A 284 8.40 10.98 -17.38
C PRO A 284 8.01 11.72 -18.66
N TYR A 285 6.73 11.73 -19.02
CA TYR A 285 6.20 12.50 -20.14
C TYR A 285 6.06 14.01 -19.83
N VAL A 286 5.97 14.38 -18.56
CA VAL A 286 5.94 15.78 -18.08
C VAL A 286 7.34 16.39 -18.01
N LYS A 287 8.40 15.61 -18.23
CA LYS A 287 9.75 16.19 -18.31
C LYS A 287 9.80 17.14 -19.51
N PRO A 288 10.08 18.42 -19.30
CA PRO A 288 10.22 19.36 -20.38
C PRO A 288 11.35 18.90 -21.30
N LYS A 289 10.99 18.36 -22.44
CA LYS A 289 11.92 17.81 -23.44
C LYS A 289 12.54 18.89 -24.32
N THR A 290 12.10 20.14 -24.19
CA THR A 290 12.51 21.19 -25.10
C THR A 290 13.26 22.34 -24.40
N LYS A 291 14.37 22.81 -25.02
CA LYS A 291 15.05 24.06 -24.67
C LYS A 291 14.05 25.24 -24.52
N LYS A 292 12.99 25.27 -25.33
CA LYS A 292 11.91 26.27 -25.26
C LYS A 292 11.23 26.36 -23.90
N PHE A 293 11.02 25.24 -23.20
CA PHE A 293 10.39 25.25 -21.90
C PHE A 293 11.30 25.85 -20.83
N ILE A 294 12.60 25.55 -20.88
CA ILE A 294 13.60 26.13 -19.98
C ILE A 294 13.74 27.65 -20.26
N THR A 295 13.77 28.04 -21.52
CA THR A 295 13.84 29.44 -21.93
C THR A 295 12.61 30.24 -21.50
N PHE A 296 11.42 29.65 -21.52
CA PHE A 296 10.21 30.29 -21.01
C PHE A 296 10.34 30.64 -19.53
N PHE A 297 10.85 29.71 -18.70
CA PHE A 297 11.02 29.95 -17.26
C PHE A 297 12.17 30.97 -16.98
N GLU A 298 13.19 31.00 -17.79
CA GLU A 298 14.24 32.01 -17.69
C GLU A 298 13.66 33.40 -17.95
N VAL A 299 12.74 33.54 -18.91
CA VAL A 299 12.05 34.80 -19.25
C VAL A 299 10.95 35.13 -18.23
N PHE A 300 10.15 34.13 -17.82
CA PHE A 300 9.04 34.32 -16.86
C PHE A 300 9.56 34.71 -15.45
N GLY A 301 10.71 34.14 -15.05
CA GLY A 301 11.37 34.49 -13.79
C GLY A 301 11.96 35.90 -13.81
N GLN A 302 12.17 36.52 -14.99
CA GLN A 302 12.58 37.92 -15.13
C GLN A 302 11.39 38.89 -15.01
N LEU A 303 10.19 38.49 -15.44
CA LEU A 303 8.98 39.34 -15.40
C LEU A 303 8.39 39.51 -13.98
N HIS A 304 8.62 38.57 -13.06
CA HIS A 304 8.14 38.65 -11.69
C HIS A 304 9.21 39.06 -10.66
N SER A 305 10.38 39.48 -11.11
CA SER A 305 11.47 40.01 -10.30
C SER A 305 11.61 41.54 -10.39
N CYS A 306 10.57 42.26 -10.78
CA CYS A 306 10.51 43.71 -10.59
C CYS A 306 10.01 44.05 -9.18
N PRO A 307 10.60 45.07 -8.53
CA PRO A 307 10.56 45.36 -7.10
C PRO A 307 9.19 45.67 -6.56
#